data_8d97cc545209f66d1b34598b0faf37f6
#
_entry.id   8d97cc545209f66d1b34598b0faf37f6
#
_cell.length_a   1.000
_cell.length_b   1.000
_cell.length_c   1.000
_cell.angle_alpha   90.00
_cell.angle_beta   90.00
_cell.angle_gamma   90.00
#
_symmetry.space_group_name_H-M   'P 1'
#
loop_
_entity.id
_entity.type
_entity.pdbx_description
1 polymer ?
#
loop_
_entity_poly.entity_id
_entity_poly.type
_entity_poly.pdbx_seq_one_letter_code
_entity_poly.pdbx_strand_id
1 'polypeptide(L)'
;MNKKSMTLQAWSRQWLELYVKPVAKPSGYEHYRDNLEKHILPCLGRCSLERLTTPVVQAFLNQMGECGNLRTGGPLSSKSVKNIRVVLDVCCKRAVADGHMKENPVPATVCRRCPSRTVEVLSDEQQKMLEGWLFQNLTLYSAGILLALYSGMRLGECCALRWSCYDPVRGELHIRETVRRVAEDSARPKGKKTRLVYSEPKTNSSRRTLALPDILLDLLDFQYRRFTDTFGQTPAKEDFILYNAKGGAMDPDNLSHYFGDVLAGLGLPHVKYHAMRHTFATRAIENGVDVATVSGLLGHADVTTTTHYYVHPRQEAMRRAMQSVAPVARLSLQVGGGVPRPEADPAQEPVTAPRVCRRKKWIEPGGVVPG
;
A
#
# COMPACT_ATOMS: atom_id res chain seq x y z
N MET A 1 -25.92 30.03 -35.20
CA MET A 1 -26.14 29.66 -33.79
C MET A 1 -24.79 29.34 -33.16
N ASN A 2 -24.30 30.19 -32.27
CA ASN A 2 -23.04 29.91 -31.53
C ASN A 2 -23.25 28.71 -30.61
N LYS A 3 -22.77 27.54 -30.99
CA LYS A 3 -22.76 26.36 -30.15
C LYS A 3 -21.92 26.72 -28.92
N LYS A 4 -22.57 26.94 -27.79
CA LYS A 4 -21.90 27.25 -26.52
C LYS A 4 -20.89 26.13 -26.26
N SER A 5 -19.60 26.41 -26.38
CA SER A 5 -18.52 25.43 -26.24
C SER A 5 -18.60 24.78 -24.89
N MET A 6 -18.62 23.43 -24.83
CA MET A 6 -18.74 22.65 -23.59
C MET A 6 -17.49 22.84 -22.75
N THR A 7 -17.66 23.21 -21.47
CA THR A 7 -16.54 23.33 -20.52
C THR A 7 -16.17 21.97 -19.91
N LEU A 8 -14.91 21.83 -19.47
CA LEU A 8 -14.46 20.60 -18.77
C LEU A 8 -15.33 20.30 -17.54
N GLN A 9 -15.77 21.34 -16.81
CA GLN A 9 -16.64 21.17 -15.65
C GLN A 9 -18.03 20.60 -16.04
N ALA A 10 -18.64 21.12 -17.09
CA ALA A 10 -19.95 20.63 -17.54
C ALA A 10 -19.82 19.17 -18.01
N TRP A 11 -18.81 18.88 -18.83
CA TRP A 11 -18.55 17.55 -19.33
C TRP A 11 -18.23 16.55 -18.21
N SER A 12 -17.31 16.87 -17.29
CA SER A 12 -16.89 15.96 -16.24
C SER A 12 -18.01 15.55 -15.30
N ARG A 13 -18.96 16.44 -15.00
CA ARG A 13 -20.18 16.11 -14.24
C ARG A 13 -21.06 15.11 -14.98
N GLN A 14 -21.30 15.34 -16.26
CA GLN A 14 -22.07 14.44 -17.12
C GLN A 14 -21.36 13.07 -17.23
N TRP A 15 -20.06 13.08 -17.43
CA TRP A 15 -19.24 11.87 -17.51
C TRP A 15 -19.27 11.05 -16.20
N LEU A 16 -19.16 11.69 -15.04
CA LEU A 16 -19.26 10.99 -13.74
C LEU A 16 -20.61 10.29 -13.58
N GLU A 17 -21.71 10.97 -13.86
CA GLU A 17 -23.06 10.41 -13.66
C GLU A 17 -23.39 9.33 -14.70
N LEU A 18 -23.07 9.54 -15.97
CA LEU A 18 -23.49 8.62 -17.04
C LEU A 18 -22.54 7.41 -17.20
N TYR A 19 -21.25 7.60 -16.99
CA TYR A 19 -20.24 6.59 -17.34
C TYR A 19 -19.49 6.00 -16.18
N VAL A 20 -19.25 6.77 -15.12
CA VAL A 20 -18.47 6.28 -13.98
C VAL A 20 -19.37 5.65 -12.91
N LYS A 21 -20.40 6.35 -12.49
CA LYS A 21 -21.30 5.94 -11.40
C LYS A 21 -21.97 4.56 -11.61
N PRO A 22 -22.45 4.22 -12.83
CA PRO A 22 -23.12 2.93 -13.05
C PRO A 22 -22.18 1.71 -12.98
N VAL A 23 -20.87 1.90 -13.26
CA VAL A 23 -19.93 0.79 -13.41
C VAL A 23 -18.84 0.74 -12.35
N ALA A 24 -18.51 1.88 -11.74
CA ALA A 24 -17.46 1.97 -10.76
C ALA A 24 -17.93 1.50 -9.37
N LYS A 25 -17.07 0.74 -8.67
CA LYS A 25 -17.28 0.52 -7.23
C LYS A 25 -17.28 1.87 -6.50
N PRO A 26 -17.99 2.03 -5.37
CA PRO A 26 -18.07 3.30 -4.64
C PRO A 26 -16.72 4.00 -4.43
N SER A 27 -15.66 3.24 -4.10
CA SER A 27 -14.32 3.81 -3.94
C SER A 27 -13.69 4.31 -5.23
N GLY A 28 -14.02 3.68 -6.35
CA GLY A 28 -13.56 4.12 -7.67
C GLY A 28 -14.25 5.44 -8.04
N TYR A 29 -15.55 5.51 -7.85
CA TYR A 29 -16.31 6.74 -8.07
C TYR A 29 -15.78 7.90 -7.22
N GLU A 30 -15.58 7.68 -5.92
CA GLU A 30 -14.97 8.69 -5.02
C GLU A 30 -13.60 9.13 -5.50
N HIS A 31 -12.75 8.19 -5.95
CA HIS A 31 -11.44 8.51 -6.47
C HIS A 31 -11.51 9.43 -7.71
N TYR A 32 -12.41 9.14 -8.65
CA TYR A 32 -12.61 10.00 -9.83
C TYR A 32 -13.16 11.37 -9.43
N ARG A 33 -14.22 11.40 -8.62
CA ARG A 33 -14.84 12.63 -8.14
C ARG A 33 -13.84 13.51 -7.40
N ASP A 34 -13.12 12.95 -6.44
CA ASP A 34 -12.17 13.69 -5.60
C ASP A 34 -11.03 14.31 -6.42
N ASN A 35 -10.47 13.57 -7.37
CA ASN A 35 -9.44 14.14 -8.25
C ASN A 35 -9.98 15.25 -9.15
N LEU A 36 -11.20 15.10 -9.64
CA LEU A 36 -11.85 16.16 -10.41
C LEU A 36 -12.13 17.39 -9.55
N GLU A 37 -12.89 17.25 -8.47
CA GLU A 37 -13.37 18.37 -7.67
C GLU A 37 -12.26 19.09 -6.91
N LYS A 38 -11.28 18.34 -6.39
CA LYS A 38 -10.23 18.91 -5.55
C LYS A 38 -9.04 19.46 -6.33
N HIS A 39 -8.74 18.92 -7.51
CA HIS A 39 -7.52 19.27 -8.24
C HIS A 39 -7.78 19.77 -9.66
N ILE A 40 -8.57 19.05 -10.45
CA ILE A 40 -8.72 19.34 -11.89
C ILE A 40 -9.65 20.53 -12.11
N LEU A 41 -10.85 20.51 -11.57
CA LEU A 41 -11.87 21.52 -11.83
C LEU A 41 -11.54 22.91 -11.27
N PRO A 42 -10.88 23.08 -10.12
CA PRO A 42 -10.46 24.40 -9.66
C PRO A 42 -9.54 25.12 -10.67
N CYS A 43 -8.70 24.36 -11.38
CA CYS A 43 -7.73 24.93 -12.34
C CYS A 43 -8.27 24.96 -13.79
N LEU A 44 -8.86 23.86 -14.23
CA LEU A 44 -9.22 23.65 -15.64
C LEU A 44 -10.73 23.66 -15.91
N GLY A 45 -11.57 23.70 -14.88
CA GLY A 45 -13.01 23.50 -15.02
C GLY A 45 -13.71 24.50 -15.94
N ARG A 46 -13.24 25.75 -15.97
CA ARG A 46 -13.76 26.81 -16.84
C ARG A 46 -13.23 26.76 -18.28
N CYS A 47 -12.19 25.95 -18.52
CA CYS A 47 -11.64 25.76 -19.84
C CYS A 47 -12.64 25.04 -20.75
N SER A 48 -12.85 25.51 -21.96
CA SER A 48 -13.61 24.77 -22.97
C SER A 48 -12.81 23.55 -23.42
N LEU A 49 -13.49 22.44 -23.73
CA LEU A 49 -12.83 21.22 -24.20
C LEU A 49 -11.96 21.44 -25.43
N GLU A 50 -12.35 22.35 -26.30
CA GLU A 50 -11.59 22.74 -27.53
C GLU A 50 -10.28 23.44 -27.21
N ARG A 51 -10.21 24.15 -26.07
CA ARG A 51 -8.99 24.89 -25.61
C ARG A 51 -8.11 24.06 -24.70
N LEU A 52 -8.52 22.85 -24.34
CA LEU A 52 -7.74 21.95 -23.51
C LEU A 52 -6.66 21.29 -24.38
N THR A 53 -5.54 21.99 -24.55
CA THR A 53 -4.40 21.52 -25.34
C THR A 53 -3.31 20.89 -24.51
N THR A 54 -2.39 20.14 -25.13
CA THR A 54 -1.26 19.52 -24.43
C THR A 54 -0.45 20.49 -23.57
N PRO A 55 -0.06 21.73 -24.06
CA PRO A 55 0.63 22.67 -23.20
C PRO A 55 -0.18 23.10 -21.96
N VAL A 56 -1.49 23.30 -22.11
CA VAL A 56 -2.38 23.67 -20.98
C VAL A 56 -2.40 22.57 -19.93
N VAL A 57 -2.57 21.32 -20.35
CA VAL A 57 -2.55 20.15 -19.44
C VAL A 57 -1.18 19.97 -18.82
N GLN A 58 -0.09 20.16 -19.58
CA GLN A 58 1.28 20.07 -19.05
C GLN A 58 1.55 21.12 -17.96
N ALA A 59 1.18 22.38 -18.21
CA ALA A 59 1.33 23.44 -17.22
C ALA A 59 0.56 23.12 -15.92
N PHE A 60 -0.68 22.62 -16.06
CA PHE A 60 -1.47 22.16 -14.91
C PHE A 60 -0.79 21.02 -14.12
N LEU A 61 -0.26 19.99 -14.79
CA LEU A 61 0.44 18.89 -14.13
C LEU A 61 1.72 19.34 -13.41
N ASN A 62 2.46 20.29 -14.01
CA ASN A 62 3.63 20.92 -13.38
C ASN A 62 3.22 21.68 -12.11
N GLN A 63 2.16 22.49 -12.19
CA GLN A 63 1.60 23.20 -11.02
C GLN A 63 1.20 22.23 -9.91
N MET A 64 0.55 21.09 -10.23
CA MET A 64 0.22 20.06 -9.22
C MET A 64 1.48 19.48 -8.55
N GLY A 65 2.57 19.35 -9.30
CA GLY A 65 3.87 18.91 -8.80
C GLY A 65 4.59 19.93 -7.92
N GLU A 66 4.23 21.21 -7.99
CA GLU A 66 4.86 22.30 -7.23
C GLU A 66 4.03 22.73 -6.00
N CYS A 67 2.73 22.90 -6.17
CA CYS A 67 1.85 23.44 -5.12
C CYS A 67 0.46 22.77 -5.03
N GLY A 68 0.30 21.56 -5.56
CA GLY A 68 -1.00 20.88 -5.61
C GLY A 68 -1.49 20.27 -4.30
N ASN A 69 -0.71 20.29 -3.21
CA ASN A 69 -1.11 19.73 -1.93
C ASN A 69 -2.03 20.69 -1.17
N LEU A 70 -3.32 20.40 -1.14
CA LEU A 70 -4.34 21.26 -0.54
C LEU A 70 -4.21 21.45 0.97
N ARG A 71 -3.47 20.59 1.66
CA ARG A 71 -3.27 20.70 3.12
C ARG A 71 -2.06 21.56 3.47
N THR A 72 -0.98 21.43 2.71
CA THR A 72 0.30 22.10 3.00
C THR A 72 0.63 23.23 2.04
N GLY A 73 -0.10 23.37 0.94
CA GLY A 73 0.25 24.28 -0.16
C GLY A 73 1.49 23.87 -0.96
N GLY A 74 2.16 22.79 -0.57
CA GLY A 74 3.40 22.31 -1.19
C GLY A 74 3.17 21.34 -2.36
N PRO A 75 4.23 20.62 -2.78
CA PRO A 75 4.19 19.70 -3.91
C PRO A 75 3.35 18.45 -3.61
N LEU A 76 2.66 17.95 -4.64
CA LEU A 76 2.12 16.61 -4.64
C LEU A 76 3.20 15.58 -5.00
N SER A 77 3.04 14.35 -4.48
CA SER A 77 3.90 13.23 -4.90
C SER A 77 3.71 12.96 -6.40
N SER A 78 4.78 12.52 -7.08
CA SER A 78 4.70 12.12 -8.50
C SER A 78 3.61 11.08 -8.76
N LYS A 79 3.34 10.18 -7.79
CA LYS A 79 2.25 9.21 -7.90
C LYS A 79 0.87 9.89 -7.86
N SER A 80 0.68 10.91 -7.01
CA SER A 80 -0.57 11.68 -6.96
C SER A 80 -0.80 12.45 -8.25
N VAL A 81 0.22 13.10 -8.78
CA VAL A 81 0.16 13.80 -10.09
C VAL A 81 -0.19 12.81 -11.20
N LYS A 82 0.43 11.61 -11.21
CA LYS A 82 0.10 10.56 -12.17
C LYS A 82 -1.35 10.10 -12.05
N ASN A 83 -1.90 9.97 -10.85
CA ASN A 83 -3.30 9.61 -10.64
C ASN A 83 -4.24 10.68 -11.19
N ILE A 84 -3.96 11.98 -10.93
CA ILE A 84 -4.72 13.11 -11.48
C ILE A 84 -4.69 13.06 -13.01
N ARG A 85 -3.51 12.84 -13.60
CA ARG A 85 -3.34 12.70 -15.04
C ARG A 85 -4.19 11.57 -15.61
N VAL A 86 -4.20 10.39 -14.96
CA VAL A 86 -5.01 9.24 -15.40
C VAL A 86 -6.51 9.56 -15.38
N VAL A 87 -7.00 10.25 -14.34
CA VAL A 87 -8.41 10.65 -14.26
C VAL A 87 -8.76 11.61 -15.40
N LEU A 88 -7.93 12.60 -15.66
CA LEU A 88 -8.13 13.55 -16.77
C LEU A 88 -8.07 12.85 -18.13
N ASP A 89 -7.14 11.90 -18.31
CA ASP A 89 -6.99 11.11 -19.53
C ASP A 89 -8.27 10.31 -19.86
N VAL A 90 -8.80 9.56 -18.88
CA VAL A 90 -10.03 8.77 -19.08
C VAL A 90 -11.22 9.67 -19.36
N CYS A 91 -11.34 10.83 -18.69
CA CYS A 91 -12.39 11.79 -18.92
C CYS A 91 -12.30 12.40 -20.34
N CYS A 92 -11.12 12.79 -20.78
CA CYS A 92 -10.89 13.34 -22.13
C CYS A 92 -11.07 12.28 -23.23
N LYS A 93 -10.60 11.04 -22.98
CA LYS A 93 -10.79 9.92 -23.92
C LYS A 93 -12.28 9.68 -24.20
N ARG A 94 -13.11 9.78 -23.17
CA ARG A 94 -14.55 9.65 -23.35
C ARG A 94 -15.14 10.85 -24.09
N ALA A 95 -14.66 12.07 -23.81
CA ALA A 95 -15.07 13.28 -24.53
C ALA A 95 -14.79 13.20 -26.04
N VAL A 96 -13.67 12.58 -26.41
CA VAL A 96 -13.34 12.33 -27.82
C VAL A 96 -14.31 11.30 -28.42
N ALA A 97 -14.57 10.20 -27.73
CA ALA A 97 -15.49 9.16 -28.20
C ALA A 97 -16.95 9.69 -28.39
N ASP A 98 -17.36 10.65 -27.58
CA ASP A 98 -18.70 11.27 -27.68
C ASP A 98 -18.71 12.51 -28.61
N GLY A 99 -17.61 12.80 -29.32
CA GLY A 99 -17.51 13.90 -30.30
C GLY A 99 -17.43 15.31 -29.70
N HIS A 100 -17.15 15.45 -28.42
CA HIS A 100 -16.98 16.74 -27.74
C HIS A 100 -15.56 17.32 -27.88
N MET A 101 -14.56 16.48 -28.22
CA MET A 101 -13.18 16.84 -28.50
C MET A 101 -12.71 16.14 -29.78
N LYS A 102 -11.77 16.78 -30.50
CA LYS A 102 -11.14 16.16 -31.68
C LYS A 102 -10.11 15.11 -31.29
N GLU A 103 -9.30 15.42 -30.29
CA GLU A 103 -8.21 14.56 -29.80
C GLU A 103 -8.02 14.73 -28.30
N ASN A 104 -7.43 13.72 -27.68
CA ASN A 104 -7.10 13.75 -26.26
C ASN A 104 -5.68 14.30 -26.06
N PRO A 105 -5.50 15.48 -25.41
CA PRO A 105 -4.20 16.10 -25.23
C PRO A 105 -3.34 15.44 -24.14
N VAL A 106 -3.94 14.61 -23.29
CA VAL A 106 -3.29 14.08 -22.07
C VAL A 106 -2.18 13.07 -22.36
N PRO A 107 -2.30 12.12 -23.32
CA PRO A 107 -1.25 11.15 -23.60
C PRO A 107 0.11 11.76 -23.95
N ALA A 108 0.10 12.92 -24.63
CA ALA A 108 1.33 13.63 -25.03
C ALA A 108 2.02 14.38 -23.86
N THR A 109 1.41 14.42 -22.67
CA THR A 109 2.01 15.06 -21.49
C THR A 109 3.02 14.16 -20.78
N VAL A 110 3.97 14.77 -20.09
CA VAL A 110 5.04 14.10 -19.36
C VAL A 110 4.85 14.28 -17.84
N CYS A 111 4.97 13.22 -17.08
CA CYS A 111 5.04 13.27 -15.62
C CYS A 111 6.45 12.94 -15.13
N ARG A 112 6.88 13.56 -14.04
CA ARG A 112 8.13 13.17 -13.37
C ARG A 112 8.07 11.68 -12.99
N ARG A 113 9.19 10.97 -13.19
CA ARG A 113 9.31 9.57 -12.74
C ARG A 113 9.09 9.52 -11.24
N CYS A 114 8.22 8.61 -10.80
CA CYS A 114 8.11 8.29 -9.39
C CYS A 114 9.34 7.48 -8.99
N PRO A 115 10.18 7.92 -8.05
CA PRO A 115 11.14 7.02 -7.45
C PRO A 115 10.38 5.87 -6.81
N SER A 116 10.91 4.66 -6.95
CA SER A 116 10.38 3.50 -6.23
C SER A 116 10.51 3.81 -4.73
N ARG A 117 9.40 3.81 -4.00
CA ARG A 117 9.47 3.94 -2.54
C ARG A 117 9.97 2.61 -2.00
N THR A 118 10.97 2.66 -1.13
CA THR A 118 11.30 1.53 -0.27
C THR A 118 10.07 1.17 0.56
N VAL A 119 9.79 -0.12 0.63
CA VAL A 119 8.68 -0.64 1.44
C VAL A 119 9.05 -0.46 2.91
N GLU A 120 8.14 0.13 3.67
CA GLU A 120 8.30 0.24 5.12
C GLU A 120 8.08 -1.14 5.74
N VAL A 121 9.11 -1.68 6.38
CA VAL A 121 9.13 -2.98 7.07
C VAL A 121 9.73 -2.75 8.45
N LEU A 122 9.20 -3.38 9.48
CA LEU A 122 9.82 -3.37 10.80
C LEU A 122 11.11 -4.19 10.78
N SER A 123 12.19 -3.69 11.43
CA SER A 123 13.37 -4.50 11.70
C SER A 123 13.03 -5.65 12.67
N ASP A 124 13.93 -6.62 12.81
CA ASP A 124 13.73 -7.74 13.75
C ASP A 124 13.59 -7.24 15.19
N GLU A 125 14.40 -6.25 15.58
CA GLU A 125 14.36 -5.64 16.91
C GLU A 125 13.05 -4.87 17.12
N GLN A 126 12.63 -4.06 16.14
CA GLN A 126 11.37 -3.31 16.19
C GLN A 126 10.16 -4.23 16.28
N GLN A 127 10.17 -5.33 15.50
CA GLN A 127 9.12 -6.34 15.55
C GLN A 127 9.05 -7.00 16.92
N LYS A 128 10.20 -7.45 17.49
CA LYS A 128 10.27 -8.05 18.82
C LYS A 128 9.80 -7.11 19.93
N MET A 129 10.17 -5.82 19.86
CA MET A 129 9.69 -4.81 20.81
C MET A 129 8.16 -4.65 20.74
N LEU A 130 7.63 -4.56 19.52
CA LEU A 130 6.18 -4.46 19.28
C LEU A 130 5.45 -5.70 19.80
N GLU A 131 5.91 -6.91 19.44
CA GLU A 131 5.34 -8.17 19.87
C GLU A 131 5.34 -8.31 21.41
N GLY A 132 6.47 -8.03 22.04
CA GLY A 132 6.61 -8.09 23.51
C GLY A 132 5.61 -7.18 24.20
N TRP A 133 5.42 -5.96 23.70
CA TRP A 133 4.45 -5.02 24.24
C TRP A 133 3.01 -5.49 24.00
N LEU A 134 2.68 -5.98 22.80
CA LEU A 134 1.34 -6.45 22.45
C LEU A 134 0.90 -7.65 23.29
N PHE A 135 1.79 -8.59 23.56
CA PHE A 135 1.50 -9.75 24.42
C PHE A 135 1.31 -9.35 25.88
N GLN A 136 2.06 -8.39 26.39
CA GLN A 136 1.89 -7.87 27.75
C GLN A 136 0.62 -7.03 27.89
N ASN A 137 0.17 -6.38 26.80
CA ASN A 137 -0.99 -5.50 26.75
C ASN A 137 -2.04 -6.05 25.80
N LEU A 138 -2.44 -7.31 25.98
CA LEU A 138 -3.36 -7.97 25.06
C LEU A 138 -4.78 -7.43 25.23
N THR A 139 -5.19 -6.67 24.24
CA THR A 139 -6.50 -6.05 24.08
C THR A 139 -7.13 -6.49 22.75
N LEU A 140 -8.37 -6.10 22.51
CA LEU A 140 -9.04 -6.33 21.22
C LEU A 140 -8.26 -5.69 20.05
N TYR A 141 -7.67 -4.50 20.27
CA TYR A 141 -6.87 -3.80 19.28
C TYR A 141 -5.49 -4.45 19.11
N SER A 142 -4.83 -4.86 20.20
CA SER A 142 -3.56 -5.60 20.16
C SER A 142 -3.71 -6.89 19.37
N ALA A 143 -4.82 -7.62 19.58
CA ALA A 143 -5.15 -8.82 18.83
C ALA A 143 -5.30 -8.54 17.33
N GLY A 144 -5.90 -7.43 16.94
CA GLY A 144 -5.99 -7.02 15.54
C GLY A 144 -4.63 -6.78 14.89
N ILE A 145 -3.68 -6.20 15.62
CA ILE A 145 -2.30 -5.99 15.13
C ILE A 145 -1.57 -7.33 14.99
N LEU A 146 -1.63 -8.20 16.01
CA LEU A 146 -1.01 -9.54 15.97
C LEU A 146 -1.58 -10.39 14.82
N LEU A 147 -2.90 -10.33 14.63
CA LEU A 147 -3.56 -11.04 13.55
C LEU A 147 -3.00 -10.60 12.18
N ALA A 148 -2.81 -9.30 11.95
CA ALA A 148 -2.22 -8.81 10.71
C ALA A 148 -0.74 -9.17 10.58
N LEU A 149 0.03 -9.11 11.67
CA LEU A 149 1.46 -9.40 11.68
C LEU A 149 1.76 -10.86 11.33
N TYR A 150 0.96 -11.82 11.85
CA TYR A 150 1.20 -13.25 11.66
C TYR A 150 0.41 -13.90 10.52
N SER A 151 -0.54 -13.16 9.89
CA SER A 151 -1.31 -13.67 8.75
C SER A 151 -1.07 -12.92 7.44
N GLY A 152 -0.45 -11.75 7.50
CA GLY A 152 -0.28 -10.86 6.34
C GLY A 152 -1.59 -10.31 5.78
N MET A 153 -2.71 -10.40 6.49
CA MET A 153 -4.00 -9.86 6.05
C MET A 153 -3.98 -8.34 5.92
N ARG A 154 -4.83 -7.81 5.04
CA ARG A 154 -5.06 -6.36 4.95
C ARG A 154 -5.90 -5.89 6.13
N LEU A 155 -5.71 -4.65 6.56
CA LEU A 155 -6.47 -4.03 7.66
C LEU A 155 -7.98 -4.26 7.54
N GLY A 156 -8.56 -3.99 6.38
CA GLY A 156 -9.98 -4.19 6.17
C GLY A 156 -10.43 -5.66 6.13
N GLU A 157 -9.55 -6.59 5.80
CA GLU A 157 -9.80 -8.03 5.88
C GLU A 157 -9.84 -8.46 7.35
N CYS A 158 -8.88 -8.02 8.18
CA CYS A 158 -8.88 -8.30 9.62
C CYS A 158 -10.17 -7.79 10.31
N CYS A 159 -10.57 -6.55 10.02
CA CYS A 159 -11.75 -5.96 10.64
C CYS A 159 -13.09 -6.54 10.12
N ALA A 160 -13.09 -7.23 8.97
CA ALA A 160 -14.29 -7.85 8.41
C ALA A 160 -14.47 -9.32 8.83
N LEU A 161 -13.52 -9.91 9.55
CA LEU A 161 -13.58 -11.32 9.93
C LEU A 161 -14.74 -11.59 10.85
N ARG A 162 -15.52 -12.63 10.50
CA ARG A 162 -16.59 -13.20 11.32
C ARG A 162 -16.20 -14.58 11.81
N TRP A 163 -16.84 -15.07 12.84
CA TRP A 163 -16.63 -16.42 13.34
C TRP A 163 -17.01 -17.51 12.31
N SER A 164 -17.91 -17.21 11.36
CA SER A 164 -18.21 -18.08 10.21
C SER A 164 -17.02 -18.24 9.23
N CYS A 165 -16.00 -17.43 9.35
CA CYS A 165 -14.78 -17.52 8.54
C CYS A 165 -13.72 -18.44 9.16
N TYR A 166 -13.87 -18.86 10.41
CA TYR A 166 -12.93 -19.71 11.14
C TYR A 166 -13.43 -21.15 11.20
N ASP A 167 -12.60 -22.09 10.77
CA ASP A 167 -12.77 -23.52 10.96
C ASP A 167 -11.84 -23.99 12.07
N PRO A 168 -12.34 -24.20 13.30
CA PRO A 168 -11.51 -24.62 14.43
C PRO A 168 -11.00 -26.08 14.32
N VAL A 169 -11.67 -26.92 13.53
CA VAL A 169 -11.25 -28.32 13.35
C VAL A 169 -10.02 -28.41 12.45
N ARG A 170 -9.96 -27.59 11.43
CA ARG A 170 -8.83 -27.53 10.48
C ARG A 170 -7.78 -26.48 10.85
N GLY A 171 -8.08 -25.59 11.80
CA GLY A 171 -7.23 -24.43 12.09
C GLY A 171 -7.10 -23.48 10.91
N GLU A 172 -8.19 -23.29 10.17
CA GLU A 172 -8.19 -22.49 8.93
C GLU A 172 -9.04 -21.24 9.06
N LEU A 173 -8.58 -20.17 8.38
CA LEU A 173 -9.29 -18.90 8.28
C LEU A 173 -9.58 -18.57 6.82
N HIS A 174 -10.86 -18.35 6.49
CA HIS A 174 -11.32 -18.05 5.13
C HIS A 174 -11.51 -16.54 4.94
N ILE A 175 -10.73 -15.92 4.08
CA ILE A 175 -10.83 -14.49 3.78
C ILE A 175 -11.85 -14.29 2.66
N ARG A 176 -13.01 -13.68 3.00
CA ARG A 176 -14.17 -13.53 2.09
C ARG A 176 -14.63 -12.10 1.91
N GLU A 177 -14.33 -11.22 2.87
CA GLU A 177 -14.81 -9.84 2.90
C GLU A 177 -13.70 -8.87 3.29
N THR A 178 -13.93 -7.60 2.99
CA THR A 178 -13.15 -6.49 3.50
C THR A 178 -14.09 -5.35 3.87
N VAL A 179 -13.75 -4.65 4.94
CA VAL A 179 -14.49 -3.47 5.40
C VAL A 179 -13.64 -2.21 5.27
N ARG A 180 -14.25 -1.10 4.96
CA ARG A 180 -13.61 0.21 4.91
C ARG A 180 -14.60 1.30 5.29
N ARG A 181 -14.07 2.40 5.80
CA ARG A 181 -14.85 3.61 6.05
C ARG A 181 -14.97 4.42 4.76
N VAL A 182 -16.17 4.86 4.44
CA VAL A 182 -16.50 5.63 3.23
C VAL A 182 -17.31 6.85 3.63
N ALA A 183 -17.05 7.99 2.99
CA ALA A 183 -17.90 9.16 3.16
C ALA A 183 -19.30 8.89 2.61
N GLU A 184 -20.33 9.27 3.35
CA GLU A 184 -21.70 9.26 2.83
C GLU A 184 -21.86 10.39 1.82
N ASP A 185 -22.37 10.06 0.64
CA ASP A 185 -22.71 11.03 -0.40
C ASP A 185 -24.00 11.73 0.03
N SER A 186 -23.88 12.71 0.91
CA SER A 186 -25.06 13.40 1.41
C SER A 186 -25.08 14.84 0.92
N ALA A 187 -26.14 15.15 0.22
CA ALA A 187 -26.64 16.51 0.03
C ALA A 187 -27.06 17.18 1.36
N ARG A 188 -26.52 16.77 2.51
CA ARG A 188 -26.81 17.32 3.82
C ARG A 188 -25.69 18.24 4.30
N PRO A 189 -25.98 19.51 4.63
CA PRO A 189 -24.97 20.54 4.87
C PRO A 189 -24.27 20.48 6.24
N LYS A 190 -24.47 19.50 7.08
CA LYS A 190 -23.84 19.43 8.42
C LYS A 190 -23.31 18.03 8.73
N GLY A 191 -21.99 17.92 8.80
CA GLY A 191 -21.25 16.80 9.37
C GLY A 191 -20.83 15.75 8.32
N LYS A 192 -19.54 15.45 8.25
CA LYS A 192 -19.01 14.32 7.49
C LYS A 192 -19.55 13.02 8.06
N LYS A 193 -20.71 12.57 7.61
CA LYS A 193 -21.18 11.24 7.97
C LYS A 193 -20.39 10.24 7.12
N THR A 194 -19.66 9.37 7.78
CA THR A 194 -18.97 8.24 7.17
C THR A 194 -19.65 6.96 7.66
N ARG A 195 -19.65 5.93 6.82
CA ARG A 195 -20.17 4.61 7.18
C ARG A 195 -19.16 3.52 6.83
N LEU A 196 -19.25 2.40 7.55
CA LEU A 196 -18.53 1.19 7.17
C LEU A 196 -19.24 0.53 5.99
N VAL A 197 -18.47 0.21 4.96
CA VAL A 197 -18.96 -0.49 3.76
C VAL A 197 -18.19 -1.79 3.64
N TYR A 198 -18.95 -2.88 3.63
CA TYR A 198 -18.44 -4.22 3.39
C TYR A 198 -18.46 -4.48 1.89
N SER A 199 -17.45 -5.14 1.41
CA SER A 199 -17.37 -5.53 0.01
C SER A 199 -16.60 -6.84 -0.14
N GLU A 200 -16.97 -7.61 -1.13
CA GLU A 200 -16.14 -8.72 -1.55
C GLU A 200 -14.76 -8.23 -1.99
N PRO A 201 -13.71 -9.04 -1.82
CA PRO A 201 -12.39 -8.73 -2.32
C PRO A 201 -12.42 -8.38 -3.81
N LYS A 202 -11.50 -7.50 -4.24
CA LYS A 202 -11.50 -6.98 -5.62
C LYS A 202 -11.19 -8.04 -6.69
N THR A 203 -10.49 -9.11 -6.32
CA THR A 203 -10.04 -10.18 -7.21
C THR A 203 -10.34 -11.54 -6.60
N ASN A 204 -10.52 -12.56 -7.43
CA ASN A 204 -10.69 -13.95 -6.97
C ASN A 204 -9.48 -14.44 -6.15
N SER A 205 -8.26 -14.01 -6.46
CA SER A 205 -7.05 -14.31 -5.72
C SER A 205 -7.04 -13.73 -4.29
N SER A 206 -7.86 -12.72 -4.02
CA SER A 206 -8.01 -12.18 -2.67
C SER A 206 -8.91 -13.04 -1.78
N ARG A 207 -9.75 -13.91 -2.36
CA ARG A 207 -10.44 -14.98 -1.61
C ARG A 207 -9.45 -16.11 -1.41
N ARG A 208 -9.08 -16.38 -0.18
CA ARG A 208 -8.08 -17.38 0.15
C ARG A 208 -8.35 -18.00 1.51
N THR A 209 -7.80 -19.16 1.72
CA THR A 209 -7.77 -19.86 3.02
C THR A 209 -6.35 -19.79 3.58
N LEU A 210 -6.24 -19.47 4.85
CA LEU A 210 -4.98 -19.41 5.58
C LEU A 210 -5.01 -20.53 6.64
N ALA A 211 -4.06 -21.45 6.60
CA ALA A 211 -3.76 -22.33 7.72
C ALA A 211 -3.08 -21.50 8.81
N LEU A 212 -3.61 -21.54 10.00
CA LEU A 212 -3.18 -20.68 11.09
C LEU A 212 -2.07 -21.35 11.93
N PRO A 213 -1.00 -20.62 12.27
CA PRO A 213 -0.05 -21.07 13.27
C PRO A 213 -0.68 -21.03 14.66
N ASP A 214 -0.15 -21.83 15.59
CA ASP A 214 -0.67 -22.02 16.96
C ASP A 214 -0.93 -20.70 17.68
N ILE A 215 -0.04 -19.73 17.52
CA ILE A 215 -0.18 -18.41 18.13
C ILE A 215 -1.47 -17.67 17.68
N LEU A 216 -1.92 -17.88 16.45
CA LEU A 216 -3.18 -17.30 15.98
C LEU A 216 -4.40 -18.11 16.43
N LEU A 217 -4.25 -19.43 16.63
CA LEU A 217 -5.29 -20.25 17.25
C LEU A 217 -5.53 -19.81 18.69
N ASP A 218 -4.47 -19.67 19.50
CA ASP A 218 -4.54 -19.13 20.87
C ASP A 218 -5.15 -17.73 20.91
N LEU A 219 -4.82 -16.88 19.93
CA LEU A 219 -5.36 -15.53 19.82
C LEU A 219 -6.88 -15.55 19.52
N LEU A 220 -7.34 -16.47 18.68
CA LEU A 220 -8.76 -16.63 18.39
C LEU A 220 -9.52 -17.16 19.60
N ASP A 221 -8.95 -18.11 20.33
CA ASP A 221 -9.52 -18.62 21.59
C ASP A 221 -9.62 -17.50 22.63
N PHE A 222 -8.59 -16.66 22.76
CA PHE A 222 -8.64 -15.47 23.61
C PHE A 222 -9.79 -14.54 23.20
N GLN A 223 -9.95 -14.26 21.90
CA GLN A 223 -11.02 -13.40 21.39
C GLN A 223 -12.41 -14.00 21.61
N TYR A 224 -12.55 -15.32 21.49
CA TYR A 224 -13.80 -16.02 21.77
C TYR A 224 -14.23 -15.86 23.23
N ARG A 225 -13.32 -16.12 24.17
CA ARG A 225 -13.57 -15.95 25.60
C ARG A 225 -13.89 -14.49 25.93
N ARG A 226 -13.12 -13.55 25.39
CA ARG A 226 -13.33 -12.13 25.61
C ARG A 226 -14.68 -11.63 25.09
N PHE A 227 -15.15 -12.15 23.95
CA PHE A 227 -16.50 -11.85 23.45
C PHE A 227 -17.54 -12.34 24.45
N THR A 228 -17.40 -13.60 24.92
CA THR A 228 -18.30 -14.19 25.90
C THR A 228 -18.35 -13.38 27.20
N ASP A 229 -17.21 -12.97 27.72
CA ASP A 229 -17.12 -12.14 28.93
C ASP A 229 -17.75 -10.75 28.73
N THR A 230 -17.63 -10.18 27.51
CA THR A 230 -18.14 -8.85 27.22
C THR A 230 -19.66 -8.83 27.03
N PHE A 231 -20.23 -9.84 26.38
CA PHE A 231 -21.64 -9.87 25.99
C PHE A 231 -22.49 -10.89 26.76
N GLY A 232 -21.88 -11.71 27.65
CA GLY A 232 -22.57 -12.71 28.42
C GLY A 232 -23.10 -13.91 27.61
N GLN A 233 -22.68 -14.03 26.35
CA GLN A 233 -23.07 -15.10 25.45
C GLN A 233 -21.92 -15.47 24.50
N THR A 234 -21.87 -16.70 24.04
CA THR A 234 -20.88 -17.13 23.05
C THR A 234 -21.14 -16.46 21.70
N PRO A 235 -20.08 -16.12 20.93
CA PRO A 235 -20.26 -15.48 19.64
C PRO A 235 -21.02 -16.39 18.66
N ALA A 236 -21.99 -15.82 17.96
CA ALA A 236 -22.65 -16.44 16.84
C ALA A 236 -21.75 -16.44 15.59
N LYS A 237 -22.07 -17.27 14.60
CA LYS A 237 -21.28 -17.36 13.34
C LYS A 237 -21.13 -16.01 12.62
N GLU A 238 -22.13 -15.15 12.71
CA GLU A 238 -22.14 -13.85 12.03
C GLU A 238 -21.49 -12.72 12.85
N ASP A 239 -21.14 -12.97 14.13
CA ASP A 239 -20.45 -12.01 14.95
C ASP A 239 -19.00 -11.80 14.46
N PHE A 240 -18.47 -10.61 14.72
CA PHE A 240 -17.12 -10.25 14.30
C PHE A 240 -16.07 -10.75 15.30
N ILE A 241 -14.94 -11.23 14.80
CA ILE A 241 -13.78 -11.60 15.62
C ILE A 241 -13.16 -10.36 16.26
N LEU A 242 -13.04 -9.27 15.45
CA LEU A 242 -12.68 -7.95 15.95
C LEU A 242 -13.93 -7.06 15.97
N TYR A 243 -14.44 -6.81 17.15
CA TYR A 243 -15.72 -6.14 17.35
C TYR A 243 -15.58 -4.77 18.04
N ASN A 244 -16.59 -3.95 17.95
CA ASN A 244 -16.72 -2.71 18.72
C ASN A 244 -17.63 -2.91 19.94
N ALA A 245 -17.76 -1.91 20.79
CA ALA A 245 -18.58 -1.98 22.02
C ALA A 245 -20.05 -2.37 21.80
N LYS A 246 -20.56 -2.33 20.57
CA LYS A 246 -21.94 -2.69 20.19
C LYS A 246 -22.03 -4.05 19.49
N GLY A 247 -20.95 -4.82 19.44
CA GLY A 247 -20.87 -6.09 18.71
C GLY A 247 -20.68 -5.98 17.19
N GLY A 248 -20.70 -4.77 16.62
CA GLY A 248 -20.41 -4.56 15.20
C GLY A 248 -18.90 -4.65 14.92
N ALA A 249 -18.52 -4.61 13.63
CA ALA A 249 -17.11 -4.66 13.25
C ALA A 249 -16.29 -3.53 13.89
N MET A 250 -15.04 -3.83 14.22
CA MET A 250 -14.05 -2.83 14.57
C MET A 250 -13.81 -1.90 13.39
N ASP A 251 -13.74 -0.59 13.69
CA ASP A 251 -13.43 0.41 12.68
C ASP A 251 -11.95 0.32 12.27
N PRO A 252 -11.64 0.14 10.97
CA PRO A 252 -10.27 0.10 10.47
C PRO A 252 -9.46 1.35 10.83
N ASP A 253 -10.07 2.54 10.81
CA ASP A 253 -9.35 3.78 11.15
C ASP A 253 -8.94 3.78 12.62
N ASN A 254 -9.81 3.31 13.53
CA ASN A 254 -9.48 3.21 14.95
C ASN A 254 -8.34 2.22 15.21
N LEU A 255 -8.35 1.05 14.55
CA LEU A 255 -7.26 0.08 14.67
C LEU A 255 -5.95 0.63 14.13
N SER A 256 -6.00 1.37 13.02
CA SER A 256 -4.82 2.01 12.44
C SER A 256 -4.26 3.14 13.32
N HIS A 257 -5.13 3.93 13.96
CA HIS A 257 -4.70 4.97 14.91
C HIS A 257 -4.06 4.34 16.16
N TYR A 258 -4.73 3.34 16.75
CA TYR A 258 -4.18 2.62 17.90
C TYR A 258 -2.78 2.04 17.62
N PHE A 259 -2.58 1.47 16.42
CA PHE A 259 -1.26 1.00 16.00
C PHE A 259 -0.22 2.14 15.97
N GLY A 260 -0.59 3.31 15.45
CA GLY A 260 0.27 4.50 15.46
C GLY A 260 0.64 4.95 16.87
N ASP A 261 -0.34 4.93 17.79
CA ASP A 261 -0.14 5.31 19.19
C ASP A 261 0.80 4.33 19.91
N VAL A 262 0.64 3.03 19.64
CA VAL A 262 1.54 1.99 20.18
C VAL A 262 2.98 2.19 19.69
N LEU A 263 3.18 2.43 18.39
CA LEU A 263 4.52 2.71 17.86
C LEU A 263 5.14 3.96 18.51
N ALA A 264 4.36 5.03 18.64
CA ALA A 264 4.83 6.25 19.28
C ALA A 264 5.17 6.03 20.76
N GLY A 265 4.36 5.27 21.51
CA GLY A 265 4.62 4.90 22.91
C GLY A 265 5.88 4.06 23.09
N LEU A 266 6.24 3.27 22.09
CA LEU A 266 7.47 2.46 22.08
C LEU A 266 8.69 3.21 21.53
N GLY A 267 8.55 4.46 21.08
CA GLY A 267 9.62 5.20 20.42
C GLY A 267 10.01 4.64 19.06
N LEU A 268 9.13 3.83 18.43
CA LEU A 268 9.37 3.23 17.13
C LEU A 268 9.04 4.21 16.00
N PRO A 269 9.70 4.10 14.83
CA PRO A 269 9.36 4.91 13.67
C PRO A 269 7.90 4.73 13.27
N HIS A 270 7.23 5.84 12.92
CA HIS A 270 5.87 5.78 12.41
C HIS A 270 5.84 5.07 11.05
N VAL A 271 5.22 3.90 11.00
CA VAL A 271 4.89 3.18 9.77
C VAL A 271 3.39 2.98 9.65
N LYS A 272 2.89 2.87 8.43
CA LYS A 272 1.47 2.61 8.21
C LYS A 272 1.12 1.18 8.63
N TYR A 273 -0.13 0.94 9.04
CA TYR A 273 -0.61 -0.41 9.39
C TYR A 273 -0.30 -1.46 8.32
N HIS A 274 -0.28 -1.08 7.05
CA HIS A 274 0.07 -1.99 5.94
C HIS A 274 1.51 -2.52 6.01
N ALA A 275 2.39 -1.88 6.79
CA ALA A 275 3.73 -2.38 7.07
C ALA A 275 3.73 -3.75 7.77
N MET A 276 2.67 -4.09 8.54
CA MET A 276 2.53 -5.42 9.15
C MET A 276 2.53 -6.53 8.09
N ARG A 277 1.76 -6.32 7.03
CA ARG A 277 1.71 -7.24 5.89
C ARG A 277 3.03 -7.30 5.14
N HIS A 278 3.72 -6.19 5.00
CA HIS A 278 5.05 -6.16 4.39
C HIS A 278 6.08 -6.88 5.26
N THR A 279 6.03 -6.68 6.58
CA THR A 279 6.87 -7.38 7.55
C THR A 279 6.63 -8.90 7.49
N PHE A 280 5.36 -9.34 7.50
CA PHE A 280 5.01 -10.76 7.31
C PHE A 280 5.64 -11.34 6.05
N ALA A 281 5.47 -10.68 4.91
CA ALA A 281 6.00 -11.16 3.63
C ALA A 281 7.54 -11.21 3.61
N THR A 282 8.19 -10.18 4.16
CA THR A 282 9.66 -10.14 4.28
C THR A 282 10.15 -11.29 5.15
N ARG A 283 9.56 -11.51 6.33
CA ARG A 283 9.95 -12.62 7.22
C ARG A 283 9.71 -13.98 6.59
N ALA A 284 8.60 -14.18 5.90
CA ALA A 284 8.32 -15.43 5.19
C ALA A 284 9.41 -15.75 4.15
N ILE A 285 9.79 -14.75 3.34
CA ILE A 285 10.84 -14.92 2.32
C ILE A 285 12.22 -15.11 2.97
N GLU A 286 12.55 -14.38 4.03
CA GLU A 286 13.80 -14.53 4.77
C GLU A 286 13.92 -15.92 5.42
N ASN A 287 12.80 -16.52 5.81
CA ASN A 287 12.72 -17.89 6.32
C ASN A 287 12.66 -18.95 5.20
N GLY A 288 12.81 -18.57 3.93
CA GLY A 288 12.94 -19.50 2.81
C GLY A 288 11.62 -19.92 2.15
N VAL A 289 10.49 -19.28 2.51
CA VAL A 289 9.23 -19.51 1.80
C VAL A 289 9.34 -18.90 0.41
N ASP A 290 8.98 -19.67 -0.61
CA ASP A 290 9.04 -19.19 -1.99
C ASP A 290 8.06 -18.04 -2.27
N VAL A 291 8.42 -17.18 -3.24
CA VAL A 291 7.68 -15.95 -3.53
C VAL A 291 6.25 -16.23 -4.03
N ALA A 292 6.03 -17.34 -4.73
CA ALA A 292 4.71 -17.70 -5.23
C ALA A 292 3.78 -18.10 -4.08
N THR A 293 4.27 -18.89 -3.12
CA THR A 293 3.55 -19.23 -1.89
C THR A 293 3.23 -17.97 -1.08
N VAL A 294 4.21 -17.08 -0.86
CA VAL A 294 3.97 -15.80 -0.16
C VAL A 294 2.93 -14.95 -0.91
N SER A 295 3.00 -14.89 -2.23
CA SER A 295 2.02 -14.18 -3.06
C SER A 295 0.60 -14.75 -2.87
N GLY A 296 0.48 -16.08 -2.82
CA GLY A 296 -0.77 -16.80 -2.54
C GLY A 296 -1.32 -16.49 -1.15
N LEU A 297 -0.48 -16.56 -0.10
CA LEU A 297 -0.85 -16.22 1.28
C LEU A 297 -1.34 -14.77 1.40
N LEU A 298 -0.69 -13.86 0.69
CA LEU A 298 -1.08 -12.46 0.64
C LEU A 298 -2.33 -12.22 -0.23
N GLY A 299 -2.67 -13.10 -1.16
CA GLY A 299 -3.74 -12.90 -2.13
C GLY A 299 -3.42 -11.75 -3.09
N HIS A 300 -2.22 -11.74 -3.65
CA HIS A 300 -1.86 -10.86 -4.76
C HIS A 300 -2.36 -11.46 -6.07
N ALA A 301 -2.98 -10.63 -6.92
CA ALA A 301 -3.45 -11.07 -8.23
C ALA A 301 -2.28 -11.32 -9.21
N ASP A 302 -1.13 -10.71 -8.93
CA ASP A 302 0.08 -10.79 -9.74
C ASP A 302 1.29 -10.98 -8.82
N VAL A 303 2.04 -12.06 -9.05
CA VAL A 303 3.28 -12.40 -8.32
C VAL A 303 4.34 -11.30 -8.50
N THR A 304 4.30 -10.55 -9.60
CA THR A 304 5.21 -9.41 -9.83
C THR A 304 5.09 -8.34 -8.74
N THR A 305 3.92 -8.21 -8.13
CA THR A 305 3.73 -7.33 -6.96
C THR A 305 4.60 -7.75 -5.79
N THR A 306 4.65 -9.06 -5.50
CA THR A 306 5.50 -9.61 -4.43
C THR A 306 6.97 -9.51 -4.79
N THR A 307 7.33 -9.90 -6.01
CA THR A 307 8.70 -9.86 -6.53
C THR A 307 9.28 -8.45 -6.50
N HIS A 308 8.50 -7.45 -6.94
CA HIS A 308 8.96 -6.05 -6.99
C HIS A 308 9.31 -5.47 -5.61
N TYR A 309 8.63 -5.93 -4.57
CA TYR A 309 8.83 -5.42 -3.21
C TYR A 309 9.88 -6.19 -2.40
N TYR A 310 10.12 -7.48 -2.72
CA TYR A 310 10.87 -8.38 -1.84
C TYR A 310 12.12 -9.02 -2.48
N VAL A 311 12.45 -8.69 -3.74
CA VAL A 311 13.63 -9.26 -4.41
C VAL A 311 14.89 -8.42 -4.14
N HIS A 312 15.33 -8.38 -2.89
CA HIS A 312 16.73 -8.18 -2.56
C HIS A 312 17.14 -9.32 -1.63
N PRO A 313 17.55 -10.48 -2.21
CA PRO A 313 17.97 -11.61 -1.39
C PRO A 313 19.19 -11.18 -0.56
N ARG A 314 19.10 -11.32 0.75
CA ARG A 314 20.25 -11.15 1.65
C ARG A 314 21.34 -12.15 1.23
N GLN A 315 22.61 -11.79 1.33
CA GLN A 315 23.74 -12.65 0.98
C GLN A 315 23.67 -14.04 1.66
N GLU A 316 23.12 -14.09 2.86
CA GLU A 316 22.89 -15.35 3.59
C GLU A 316 21.85 -16.26 2.93
N ALA A 317 20.78 -15.73 2.37
CA ALA A 317 19.79 -16.51 1.62
C ALA A 317 20.39 -17.07 0.34
N MET A 318 21.22 -16.27 -0.38
CA MET A 318 21.97 -16.76 -1.53
C MET A 318 22.95 -17.87 -1.13
N ARG A 319 23.67 -17.71 -0.01
CA ARG A 319 24.60 -18.73 0.47
C ARG A 319 23.87 -20.02 0.84
N ARG A 320 22.71 -19.97 1.52
CA ARG A 320 21.89 -21.15 1.82
C ARG A 320 21.40 -21.82 0.54
N ALA A 321 20.89 -21.06 -0.42
CA ALA A 321 20.45 -21.60 -1.70
C ALA A 321 21.59 -22.29 -2.46
N MET A 322 22.79 -21.68 -2.51
CA MET A 322 23.95 -22.32 -3.12
C MET A 322 24.37 -23.59 -2.39
N GLN A 323 24.28 -23.61 -1.06
CA GLN A 323 24.58 -24.80 -0.28
C GLN A 323 23.55 -25.91 -0.46
N SER A 324 22.25 -25.58 -0.65
CA SER A 324 21.20 -26.59 -0.89
C SER A 324 21.30 -27.29 -2.24
N VAL A 325 21.91 -26.65 -3.22
CA VAL A 325 22.15 -27.20 -4.57
C VAL A 325 23.52 -27.89 -4.65
N ALA A 326 24.45 -27.61 -3.73
CA ALA A 326 25.76 -28.22 -3.71
C ALA A 326 25.64 -29.72 -3.30
N PRO A 327 26.34 -30.66 -3.98
CA PRO A 327 26.34 -32.05 -3.62
C PRO A 327 26.86 -32.23 -2.19
N VAL A 328 26.24 -33.12 -1.43
CA VAL A 328 26.62 -33.46 -0.04
C VAL A 328 28.03 -34.01 0.08
N ALA A 329 28.59 -34.54 -1.02
CA ALA A 329 29.94 -35.05 -1.07
C ALA A 329 30.98 -33.91 -1.09
N ARG A 330 31.76 -33.82 -0.02
CA ARG A 330 32.98 -32.99 -0.04
C ARG A 330 33.99 -33.64 -0.99
N LEU A 331 34.46 -32.89 -1.98
CA LEU A 331 35.63 -33.26 -2.76
C LEU A 331 36.84 -33.26 -1.80
N SER A 332 37.25 -34.44 -1.37
CA SER A 332 38.56 -34.64 -0.74
C SER A 332 39.62 -34.58 -1.81
N LEU A 333 39.97 -33.41 -2.25
CA LEU A 333 41.14 -33.21 -3.07
C LEU A 333 42.37 -33.37 -2.16
N GLN A 334 42.99 -34.55 -2.21
CA GLN A 334 44.38 -34.70 -1.74
C GLN A 334 45.28 -33.97 -2.77
N VAL A 335 45.29 -32.66 -2.70
CA VAL A 335 46.30 -31.86 -3.35
C VAL A 335 47.42 -31.67 -2.33
N GLY A 336 48.52 -32.38 -2.53
CA GLY A 336 49.78 -32.11 -1.81
C GLY A 336 50.19 -30.67 -2.07
N GLY A 337 50.24 -29.87 -1.02
CA GLY A 337 50.64 -28.45 -1.08
C GLY A 337 49.43 -27.55 -0.78
N GLY A 338 49.13 -27.36 0.50
CA GLY A 338 48.06 -26.45 0.94
C GLY A 338 48.44 -25.02 0.61
N VAL A 339 47.59 -24.33 -0.16
CA VAL A 339 47.55 -22.87 -0.10
C VAL A 339 46.92 -22.52 1.22
N PRO A 340 47.60 -21.82 2.15
CA PRO A 340 46.99 -21.43 3.43
C PRO A 340 45.84 -20.50 3.14
N ARG A 341 44.67 -20.84 3.68
CA ARG A 341 43.59 -19.86 3.78
C ARG A 341 44.08 -18.73 4.64
N PRO A 342 43.91 -17.47 4.22
CA PRO A 342 44.14 -16.37 5.13
C PRO A 342 43.18 -16.54 6.32
N GLU A 343 43.71 -16.67 7.51
CA GLU A 343 42.98 -16.59 8.76
C GLU A 343 42.28 -15.23 8.77
N ALA A 344 40.98 -15.23 9.05
CA ALA A 344 40.23 -14.00 9.21
C ALA A 344 40.82 -13.27 10.45
N ASP A 345 41.50 -12.18 10.20
CA ASP A 345 42.03 -11.29 11.25
C ASP A 345 40.83 -10.72 12.05
N PRO A 346 40.70 -10.98 13.34
CA PRO A 346 39.57 -10.49 14.16
C PRO A 346 39.63 -9.00 14.46
N ALA A 347 40.57 -8.23 13.87
CA ALA A 347 40.78 -6.82 14.16
C ALA A 347 40.79 -5.96 12.88
N GLN A 348 39.76 -6.03 12.04
CA GLN A 348 39.56 -4.97 11.08
C GLN A 348 38.35 -4.14 11.49
N GLU A 349 38.63 -2.97 12.05
CA GLU A 349 37.71 -1.86 12.24
C GLU A 349 36.97 -1.51 10.92
N PRO A 350 35.75 -1.01 10.97
CA PRO A 350 34.98 -0.68 9.77
C PRO A 350 35.73 0.40 8.97
N VAL A 351 36.05 0.06 7.74
CA VAL A 351 36.64 1.00 6.77
C VAL A 351 35.63 2.14 6.55
N THR A 352 36.01 3.32 6.98
CA THR A 352 35.32 4.58 6.74
C THR A 352 35.08 4.76 5.23
N ALA A 353 33.86 5.09 4.85
CA ALA A 353 33.45 5.35 3.49
C ALA A 353 34.40 6.34 2.77
N PRO A 354 34.71 6.12 1.48
CA PRO A 354 35.59 7.01 0.74
C PRO A 354 34.98 8.40 0.63
N ARG A 355 35.77 9.41 0.97
CA ARG A 355 35.45 10.84 0.84
C ARG A 355 35.03 11.12 -0.59
N VAL A 356 33.82 11.67 -0.75
CA VAL A 356 33.27 12.19 -2.00
C VAL A 356 34.25 13.21 -2.59
N CYS A 357 34.82 12.89 -3.73
CA CYS A 357 35.69 13.76 -4.48
C CYS A 357 34.89 14.97 -4.96
N ARG A 358 35.24 16.17 -4.47
CA ARG A 358 34.63 17.43 -4.95
C ARG A 358 34.90 17.58 -6.43
N ARG A 359 33.85 17.67 -7.25
CA ARG A 359 33.93 17.98 -8.69
C ARG A 359 34.70 19.27 -8.88
N LYS A 360 35.78 19.20 -9.63
CA LYS A 360 36.49 20.37 -10.18
C LYS A 360 35.51 21.11 -11.10
N LYS A 361 35.42 22.45 -10.90
CA LYS A 361 34.75 23.35 -11.83
C LYS A 361 35.41 23.22 -13.22
N TRP A 362 34.62 22.98 -14.22
CA TRP A 362 35.03 23.14 -15.61
C TRP A 362 35.21 24.64 -15.88
N ILE A 363 36.39 25.03 -16.35
CA ILE A 363 36.71 26.34 -16.88
C ILE A 363 36.50 26.20 -18.36
N GLU A 364 35.57 26.99 -18.92
CA GLU A 364 35.41 27.15 -20.35
C GLU A 364 36.60 27.91 -20.93
N PRO A 365 37.16 27.52 -22.09
CA PRO A 365 38.18 28.28 -22.76
C PRO A 365 37.55 29.29 -23.73
N GLY A 366 37.88 30.56 -23.56
CA GLY A 366 37.95 31.55 -24.65
C GLY A 366 36.68 32.26 -25.03
N GLY A 367 36.38 33.36 -24.40
CA GLY A 367 35.57 34.45 -24.94
C GLY A 367 36.42 35.69 -25.06
N VAL A 368 36.73 36.06 -26.29
CA VAL A 368 37.42 37.29 -26.67
C VAL A 368 36.49 38.48 -26.38
N VAL A 369 36.99 39.47 -25.66
CA VAL A 369 36.36 40.77 -25.50
C VAL A 369 36.90 41.69 -26.62
N PRO A 370 36.07 42.39 -27.40
CA PRO A 370 36.50 43.55 -28.12
C PRO A 370 36.14 44.81 -27.36
N GLY A 371 37.11 45.74 -27.32
CA GLY A 371 37.09 47.17 -27.32
C GLY A 371 36.21 47.93 -26.33
#